data_c27e94fb9c1dd60df115fbc7f5deb9f7
#
_entry.id   c27e94fb9c1dd60df115fbc7f5deb9f7
#
_cell.length_a   1.000
_cell.length_b   1.000
_cell.length_c   1.000
_cell.angle_alpha   90.00
_cell.angle_beta   90.00
_cell.angle_gamma   90.00
#
_symmetry.space_group_name_H-M   'P 1'
#
loop_
_entity.id
_entity.type
_entity.pdbx_description
1 polymer ?
#
loop_
_entity_poly.entity_id
_entity_poly.type
_entity_poly.pdbx_seq_one_letter_code
_entity_poly.pdbx_strand_id
1 'polypeptide(L)'
;MKKIVLLLTLLISTSLYAQDQVNIMYYNLLNYPSTSPLRHDTLRKIVQYVKPDLFLVNELQSNQGANLILANSLNQFGINYYQKAAFINGPDTDNMLFYNSNKFGLVSQQKIATVLRDINEYVLYYKDPTLSTLSDTIYFYMYSLHLKAGNSDEFQRNIECTTLRNYLNTKSNIENVFVGGDFNFYTSTEPGFSTIKTSVTLPLIDPIYASGNWHNNSSFAYLHTQSTRTSNLGDGAWGGMDDRFDFIFSTNDVMTGSNGIKYVTNSYQALGQDGLRFNGSIINPTNNSVPDSVSQALYYMSDHLPVVMEVAVDYLTNSITESMSNDINLTYQAKFNRFKLSQKINNGQFTLYTSSGQKVMDITINHTKLINLNDLENGVYIWRLQENEVVFSNKVVIK
;
A
#
# COMPACT_ATOMS: atom_id res chain seq x y z
N MET A 1 40.65 -45.42 -19.53
CA MET A 1 39.72 -45.14 -18.42
C MET A 1 39.26 -43.67 -18.53
N LYS A 2 38.06 -43.43 -19.03
CA LYS A 2 37.46 -42.09 -19.16
C LYS A 2 36.77 -41.74 -17.83
N LYS A 3 37.25 -40.68 -17.16
CA LYS A 3 36.59 -40.15 -15.96
C LYS A 3 35.40 -39.32 -16.41
N ILE A 4 34.19 -39.78 -16.05
CA ILE A 4 32.94 -39.01 -16.18
C ILE A 4 32.90 -38.07 -14.98
N VAL A 5 32.96 -36.75 -15.24
CA VAL A 5 32.70 -35.71 -14.22
C VAL A 5 31.20 -35.45 -14.25
N LEU A 6 30.51 -35.87 -13.22
CA LEU A 6 29.10 -35.60 -13.01
C LEU A 6 28.95 -34.19 -12.43
N LEU A 7 28.51 -33.25 -13.26
CA LEU A 7 28.21 -31.87 -12.83
C LEU A 7 26.84 -31.87 -12.14
N LEU A 8 26.82 -31.79 -10.82
CA LEU A 8 25.61 -31.70 -10.01
C LEU A 8 25.15 -30.24 -10.04
N THR A 9 24.17 -29.90 -10.88
CA THR A 9 23.51 -28.59 -10.87
C THR A 9 22.59 -28.52 -9.67
N LEU A 10 22.97 -27.73 -8.67
CA LEU A 10 22.16 -27.41 -7.50
C LEU A 10 21.01 -26.48 -7.97
N LEU A 11 19.83 -27.02 -8.17
CA LEU A 11 18.60 -26.24 -8.36
C LEU A 11 18.26 -25.57 -7.02
N ILE A 12 18.66 -24.31 -6.85
CA ILE A 12 18.15 -23.47 -5.79
C ILE A 12 16.71 -23.09 -6.18
N SER A 13 15.73 -23.78 -5.60
CA SER A 13 14.34 -23.34 -5.65
C SER A 13 14.22 -22.09 -4.79
N THR A 14 14.31 -20.92 -5.41
CA THR A 14 13.82 -19.69 -4.80
C THR A 14 12.30 -19.81 -4.74
N SER A 15 11.73 -19.90 -3.54
CA SER A 15 10.30 -19.71 -3.36
C SER A 15 9.97 -18.29 -3.83
N LEU A 16 9.43 -18.16 -5.03
CA LEU A 16 8.80 -16.94 -5.49
C LEU A 16 7.53 -16.79 -4.65
N TYR A 17 7.59 -15.99 -3.61
CA TYR A 17 6.38 -15.50 -2.96
C TYR A 17 5.60 -14.73 -4.01
N ALA A 18 4.37 -15.13 -4.26
CA ALA A 18 3.49 -14.39 -5.13
C ALA A 18 3.11 -13.09 -4.39
N GLN A 19 3.70 -11.98 -4.81
CA GLN A 19 3.30 -10.64 -4.40
C GLN A 19 2.29 -10.13 -5.42
N ASP A 20 1.16 -9.61 -4.95
CA ASP A 20 0.27 -8.84 -5.81
C ASP A 20 0.63 -7.35 -5.71
N GLN A 21 0.57 -6.65 -6.83
CA GLN A 21 0.75 -5.21 -6.88
C GLN A 21 -0.60 -4.51 -6.81
N VAL A 22 -0.65 -3.47 -6.00
CA VAL A 22 -1.82 -2.60 -5.84
C VAL A 22 -1.45 -1.19 -6.23
N ASN A 23 -2.16 -0.66 -7.23
CA ASN A 23 -2.02 0.70 -7.72
C ASN A 23 -2.97 1.63 -6.97
N ILE A 24 -2.44 2.62 -6.26
CA ILE A 24 -3.18 3.65 -5.54
C ILE A 24 -3.06 4.96 -6.29
N MET A 25 -4.18 5.63 -6.52
CA MET A 25 -4.25 6.92 -7.21
C MET A 25 -5.14 7.89 -6.47
N TYR A 26 -4.67 9.12 -6.22
CA TYR A 26 -5.45 10.26 -5.76
C TYR A 26 -5.47 11.33 -6.85
N TYR A 27 -6.64 11.95 -7.07
CA TYR A 27 -6.81 12.93 -8.13
C TYR A 27 -7.87 13.98 -7.80
N ASN A 28 -7.47 15.24 -7.76
CA ASN A 28 -8.41 16.37 -7.77
C ASN A 28 -9.00 16.50 -9.18
N LEU A 29 -10.31 16.36 -9.34
CA LEU A 29 -11.02 16.32 -10.62
C LEU A 29 -11.58 17.67 -11.07
N LEU A 30 -11.22 18.76 -10.40
CA LEU A 30 -11.68 20.11 -10.72
C LEU A 30 -13.20 20.18 -10.89
N ASN A 31 -13.91 20.31 -9.78
CA ASN A 31 -15.37 20.51 -9.74
C ASN A 31 -16.18 19.53 -10.64
N TYR A 32 -15.82 18.25 -10.65
CA TYR A 32 -16.46 17.27 -11.53
C TYR A 32 -17.90 16.92 -11.07
N PRO A 33 -18.91 16.88 -11.98
CA PRO A 33 -18.87 17.00 -13.44
C PRO A 33 -19.10 18.41 -13.97
N SER A 34 -19.28 19.44 -13.17
CA SER A 34 -19.78 20.80 -13.30
C SER A 34 -20.13 21.30 -14.71
N THR A 35 -19.15 21.69 -15.49
CA THR A 35 -19.38 22.42 -16.76
C THR A 35 -19.25 21.55 -18.01
N SER A 36 -18.64 20.37 -17.87
CA SER A 36 -18.47 19.43 -18.97
C SER A 36 -18.68 17.98 -18.54
N PRO A 37 -19.92 17.47 -18.63
CA PRO A 37 -20.21 16.08 -18.26
C PRO A 37 -19.42 15.06 -19.11
N LEU A 38 -18.91 15.46 -20.27
CA LEU A 38 -18.13 14.59 -21.15
C LEU A 38 -16.67 14.39 -20.67
N ARG A 39 -16.22 15.05 -19.60
CA ARG A 39 -14.88 14.80 -19.02
C ARG A 39 -14.68 13.36 -18.55
N HIS A 40 -15.72 12.56 -18.40
CA HIS A 40 -15.57 11.13 -18.13
C HIS A 40 -14.82 10.39 -19.26
N ASP A 41 -14.92 10.80 -20.50
CA ASP A 41 -14.16 10.22 -21.61
C ASP A 41 -12.68 10.60 -21.53
N THR A 42 -12.40 11.79 -21.05
CA THR A 42 -11.04 12.27 -20.77
C THR A 42 -10.44 11.50 -19.59
N LEU A 43 -11.18 11.40 -18.49
CA LEU A 43 -10.76 10.63 -17.31
C LEU A 43 -10.52 9.16 -17.64
N ARG A 44 -11.34 8.56 -18.52
CA ARG A 44 -11.19 7.17 -18.95
C ARG A 44 -9.80 6.87 -19.51
N LYS A 45 -9.22 7.79 -20.33
CA LYS A 45 -7.87 7.61 -20.88
C LYS A 45 -6.81 7.52 -19.77
N ILE A 46 -6.96 8.32 -18.72
CA ILE A 46 -6.05 8.35 -17.57
C ILE A 46 -6.18 7.05 -16.75
N VAL A 47 -7.41 6.67 -16.38
CA VAL A 47 -7.61 5.47 -15.56
C VAL A 47 -7.32 4.16 -16.30
N GLN A 48 -7.48 4.13 -17.62
CA GLN A 48 -7.07 2.99 -18.44
C GLN A 48 -5.55 2.86 -18.56
N TYR A 49 -4.83 3.96 -18.49
CA TYR A 49 -3.37 3.97 -18.49
C TYR A 49 -2.82 3.52 -17.12
N VAL A 50 -3.31 4.10 -16.03
CA VAL A 50 -2.86 3.82 -14.66
C VAL A 50 -3.39 2.48 -14.14
N LYS A 51 -4.64 2.13 -14.44
CA LYS A 51 -5.38 0.96 -13.92
C LYS A 51 -5.34 0.91 -12.40
N PRO A 52 -5.79 1.97 -11.69
CA PRO A 52 -5.71 2.03 -10.25
C PRO A 52 -6.61 0.97 -9.61
N ASP A 53 -6.10 0.22 -8.64
CA ASP A 53 -6.92 -0.70 -7.83
C ASP A 53 -7.71 0.06 -6.76
N LEU A 54 -7.12 1.15 -6.24
CA LEU A 54 -7.75 2.12 -5.32
C LEU A 54 -7.65 3.51 -5.94
N PHE A 55 -8.80 4.09 -6.25
CA PHE A 55 -8.89 5.40 -6.88
C PHE A 55 -9.70 6.35 -6.01
N LEU A 56 -9.03 7.34 -5.45
CA LEU A 56 -9.63 8.36 -4.59
C LEU A 56 -9.63 9.71 -5.33
N VAL A 57 -10.76 10.39 -5.26
CA VAL A 57 -10.94 11.67 -5.95
C VAL A 57 -11.34 12.76 -4.98
N ASN A 58 -10.95 13.99 -5.33
CA ASN A 58 -11.42 15.22 -4.69
C ASN A 58 -12.18 16.08 -5.72
N GLU A 59 -12.88 17.08 -5.25
CA GLU A 59 -13.70 17.99 -6.03
C GLU A 59 -14.80 17.30 -6.86
N LEU A 60 -15.39 16.26 -6.27
CA LEU A 60 -16.61 15.67 -6.80
C LEU A 60 -17.83 16.46 -6.30
N GLN A 61 -18.75 16.82 -7.19
CA GLN A 61 -19.90 17.67 -6.83
C GLN A 61 -21.18 16.88 -6.53
N SER A 62 -21.24 15.61 -6.90
CA SER A 62 -22.49 14.86 -6.74
C SER A 62 -22.33 13.35 -6.87
N ASN A 63 -23.27 12.61 -6.31
CA ASN A 63 -23.39 11.16 -6.54
C ASN A 63 -23.61 10.81 -8.02
N GLN A 64 -24.25 11.71 -8.81
CA GLN A 64 -24.40 11.52 -10.25
C GLN A 64 -23.02 11.56 -10.93
N GLY A 65 -22.15 12.50 -10.54
CA GLY A 65 -20.76 12.54 -11.00
C GLY A 65 -20.01 11.25 -10.70
N ALA A 66 -20.16 10.72 -9.47
CA ALA A 66 -19.57 9.41 -9.10
C ALA A 66 -20.09 8.28 -9.99
N ASN A 67 -21.38 8.24 -10.29
CA ASN A 67 -21.96 7.23 -11.17
C ASN A 67 -21.44 7.34 -12.61
N LEU A 68 -21.23 8.55 -13.12
CA LEU A 68 -20.63 8.78 -14.44
C LEU A 68 -19.19 8.26 -14.50
N ILE A 69 -18.38 8.52 -13.47
CA ILE A 69 -17.01 7.99 -13.38
C ILE A 69 -17.04 6.46 -13.38
N LEU A 70 -17.86 5.87 -12.54
CA LEU A 70 -17.94 4.40 -12.42
C LEU A 70 -18.35 3.76 -13.75
N ALA A 71 -19.42 4.26 -14.36
CA ALA A 71 -20.00 3.68 -15.56
C ALA A 71 -19.22 4.01 -16.84
N ASN A 72 -18.73 5.25 -16.99
CA ASN A 72 -18.19 5.73 -18.26
C ASN A 72 -16.66 5.88 -18.29
N SER A 73 -16.00 5.86 -17.11
CA SER A 73 -14.53 5.91 -17.06
C SER A 73 -13.92 4.60 -16.65
N LEU A 74 -14.42 3.95 -15.58
CA LEU A 74 -13.82 2.77 -14.97
C LEU A 74 -14.36 1.47 -15.59
N ASN A 75 -15.68 1.25 -15.56
CA ASN A 75 -16.30 0.01 -16.06
C ASN A 75 -16.60 0.11 -17.57
N GLN A 76 -15.55 0.10 -18.37
CA GLN A 76 -15.61 0.19 -19.83
C GLN A 76 -14.76 -0.90 -20.49
N PHE A 77 -15.04 -1.22 -21.75
CA PHE A 77 -14.29 -2.18 -22.58
C PHE A 77 -14.14 -3.56 -21.94
N GLY A 78 -15.24 -4.08 -21.36
CA GLY A 78 -15.26 -5.39 -20.71
C GLY A 78 -14.83 -5.40 -19.25
N ILE A 79 -14.37 -4.28 -18.73
CA ILE A 79 -14.10 -4.09 -17.29
C ILE A 79 -15.45 -3.83 -16.58
N ASN A 80 -15.73 -4.58 -15.52
CA ASN A 80 -16.97 -4.50 -14.75
C ASN A 80 -16.77 -4.71 -13.24
N TYR A 81 -15.53 -4.71 -12.79
CA TYR A 81 -15.19 -5.05 -11.41
C TYR A 81 -14.98 -3.84 -10.51
N TYR A 82 -15.00 -2.62 -11.04
CA TYR A 82 -14.93 -1.46 -10.16
C TYR A 82 -16.24 -1.24 -9.43
N GLN A 83 -16.12 -0.95 -8.15
CA GLN A 83 -17.20 -0.47 -7.29
C GLN A 83 -16.83 0.87 -6.70
N LYS A 84 -17.81 1.55 -6.10
CA LYS A 84 -17.60 2.80 -5.39
C LYS A 84 -18.15 2.71 -3.97
N ALA A 85 -17.60 3.50 -3.06
CA ALA A 85 -18.15 3.72 -1.75
C ALA A 85 -19.52 4.42 -1.82
N ALA A 86 -20.25 4.52 -0.73
CA ALA A 86 -21.46 5.36 -0.68
C ALA A 86 -21.03 6.84 -0.77
N PHE A 87 -21.77 7.63 -1.55
CA PHE A 87 -21.53 9.05 -1.63
C PHE A 87 -21.93 9.74 -0.32
N ILE A 88 -21.04 10.55 0.25
CA ILE A 88 -21.29 11.37 1.42
C ILE A 88 -21.21 12.82 0.98
N ASN A 89 -22.32 13.53 1.09
CA ASN A 89 -22.40 14.95 0.74
C ASN A 89 -21.89 15.81 1.90
N GLY A 90 -20.91 16.62 1.66
CA GLY A 90 -20.33 17.58 2.58
C GLY A 90 -20.82 19.03 2.35
N PRO A 91 -20.17 20.00 3.03
CA PRO A 91 -20.55 21.42 2.91
C PRO A 91 -20.16 22.07 1.57
N ASP A 92 -19.15 21.54 0.89
CA ASP A 92 -18.62 22.02 -0.39
C ASP A 92 -18.45 20.84 -1.35
N THR A 93 -17.38 20.75 -2.12
CA THR A 93 -17.09 19.57 -2.96
C THR A 93 -16.66 18.37 -2.12
N ASP A 94 -16.87 17.18 -2.66
CA ASP A 94 -16.77 15.93 -1.94
C ASP A 94 -15.60 15.08 -2.39
N ASN A 95 -15.26 14.09 -1.54
CA ASN A 95 -14.31 13.02 -1.83
C ASN A 95 -15.04 11.73 -2.19
N MET A 96 -14.39 10.85 -2.95
CA MET A 96 -14.95 9.56 -3.31
C MET A 96 -13.89 8.51 -3.49
N LEU A 97 -14.19 7.26 -3.06
CA LEU A 97 -13.39 6.08 -3.34
C LEU A 97 -14.07 5.22 -4.41
N PHE A 98 -13.28 4.82 -5.41
CA PHE A 98 -13.56 3.72 -6.32
C PHE A 98 -12.52 2.63 -6.11
N TYR A 99 -12.91 1.36 -6.18
CA TYR A 99 -12.00 0.26 -5.90
C TYR A 99 -12.25 -0.95 -6.79
N ASN A 100 -11.20 -1.70 -7.05
CA ASN A 100 -11.24 -2.98 -7.76
C ASN A 100 -11.84 -4.05 -6.84
N SER A 101 -13.09 -4.43 -7.07
CA SER A 101 -13.80 -5.38 -6.22
C SER A 101 -13.31 -6.83 -6.36
N ASN A 102 -12.47 -7.14 -7.35
CA ASN A 102 -11.79 -8.44 -7.39
C ASN A 102 -10.71 -8.55 -6.33
N LYS A 103 -10.05 -7.42 -6.00
CA LYS A 103 -8.97 -7.36 -5.01
C LYS A 103 -9.43 -6.88 -3.64
N PHE A 104 -10.49 -6.09 -3.56
CA PHE A 104 -10.89 -5.41 -2.33
C PHE A 104 -12.37 -5.60 -1.97
N GLY A 105 -12.64 -5.60 -0.67
CA GLY A 105 -13.96 -5.40 -0.12
C GLY A 105 -13.97 -4.18 0.80
N LEU A 106 -15.00 -3.32 0.68
CA LEU A 106 -15.20 -2.18 1.57
C LEU A 106 -15.82 -2.66 2.89
N VAL A 107 -15.16 -2.39 4.01
CA VAL A 107 -15.61 -2.75 5.36
C VAL A 107 -16.48 -1.64 5.93
N SER A 108 -15.95 -0.41 5.90
CA SER A 108 -16.64 0.75 6.45
C SER A 108 -16.17 2.03 5.77
N GLN A 109 -16.98 3.06 5.91
CA GLN A 109 -16.62 4.43 5.55
C GLN A 109 -17.17 5.39 6.59
N GLN A 110 -16.47 6.50 6.78
CA GLN A 110 -16.86 7.53 7.71
C GLN A 110 -16.40 8.89 7.23
N LYS A 111 -17.16 9.94 7.58
CA LYS A 111 -16.71 11.30 7.42
C LYS A 111 -16.15 11.86 8.71
N ILE A 112 -15.13 12.67 8.57
CA ILE A 112 -14.52 13.48 9.61
C ILE A 112 -14.85 14.91 9.24
N ALA A 113 -15.78 15.52 9.97
CA ALA A 113 -16.28 16.85 9.64
C ALA A 113 -15.19 17.91 9.82
N THR A 114 -15.04 18.76 8.84
CA THR A 114 -14.28 20.02 8.92
C THR A 114 -15.18 21.20 8.55
N VAL A 115 -14.63 22.43 8.66
CA VAL A 115 -15.44 23.63 8.39
C VAL A 115 -15.79 23.79 6.90
N LEU A 116 -14.90 23.36 6.00
CA LEU A 116 -15.04 23.62 4.57
C LEU A 116 -15.38 22.34 3.79
N ARG A 117 -14.55 21.32 3.85
CA ARG A 117 -14.72 20.05 3.12
C ARG A 117 -14.46 18.89 4.07
N ASP A 118 -15.38 17.95 4.14
CA ASP A 118 -15.20 16.78 5.00
C ASP A 118 -14.01 15.93 4.55
N ILE A 119 -13.31 15.32 5.50
CA ILE A 119 -12.30 14.30 5.23
C ILE A 119 -12.99 12.94 5.29
N ASN A 120 -12.71 12.05 4.35
CA ASN A 120 -13.34 10.73 4.29
C ASN A 120 -12.36 9.64 4.68
N GLU A 121 -12.78 8.76 5.59
CA GLU A 121 -12.15 7.49 5.89
C GLU A 121 -12.83 6.38 5.10
N TYR A 122 -12.04 5.48 4.52
CA TYR A 122 -12.49 4.22 3.92
C TYR A 122 -11.61 3.10 4.46
N VAL A 123 -12.23 2.06 5.00
CA VAL A 123 -11.54 0.86 5.46
C VAL A 123 -11.86 -0.27 4.50
N LEU A 124 -10.83 -0.81 3.86
CA LEU A 124 -10.97 -1.93 2.94
C LEU A 124 -10.19 -3.14 3.47
N TYR A 125 -10.65 -4.33 3.13
CA TYR A 125 -9.83 -5.53 3.29
C TYR A 125 -9.37 -6.02 1.91
N TYR A 126 -8.15 -6.54 1.87
CA TYR A 126 -7.63 -7.18 0.68
C TYR A 126 -8.18 -8.61 0.58
N LYS A 127 -8.67 -8.99 -0.61
CA LYS A 127 -9.20 -10.31 -0.90
C LYS A 127 -8.05 -11.27 -1.23
N ASP A 128 -7.30 -11.67 -0.21
CA ASP A 128 -6.27 -12.68 -0.35
C ASP A 128 -6.89 -14.00 -0.85
N PRO A 129 -6.35 -14.64 -1.89
CA PRO A 129 -6.82 -15.94 -2.37
C PRO A 129 -6.86 -17.02 -1.29
N THR A 130 -6.09 -16.86 -0.21
CA THR A 130 -6.03 -17.78 0.93
C THR A 130 -6.89 -17.35 2.11
N LEU A 131 -7.65 -16.25 2.01
CA LEU A 131 -8.42 -15.63 3.10
C LEU A 131 -9.32 -16.62 3.85
N SER A 132 -9.89 -17.62 3.17
CA SER A 132 -10.74 -18.63 3.80
C SER A 132 -10.00 -19.57 4.77
N THR A 133 -8.68 -19.55 4.75
CA THR A 133 -7.79 -20.42 5.56
C THR A 133 -6.97 -19.65 6.58
N LEU A 134 -7.05 -18.29 6.57
CA LEU A 134 -6.26 -17.41 7.42
C LEU A 134 -7.11 -16.81 8.54
N SER A 135 -6.49 -16.63 9.72
CA SER A 135 -7.11 -15.93 10.85
C SER A 135 -7.04 -14.40 10.69
N ASP A 136 -6.03 -13.91 9.97
CA ASP A 136 -5.73 -12.49 9.85
C ASP A 136 -6.11 -11.96 8.46
N THR A 137 -6.58 -10.71 8.41
CA THR A 137 -6.97 -10.02 7.20
C THR A 137 -6.10 -8.77 7.03
N ILE A 138 -5.58 -8.53 5.83
CA ILE A 138 -4.86 -7.29 5.51
C ILE A 138 -5.87 -6.18 5.26
N TYR A 139 -5.81 -5.14 6.08
CA TYR A 139 -6.64 -3.95 5.92
C TYR A 139 -5.85 -2.80 5.31
N PHE A 140 -6.55 -1.96 4.54
CA PHE A 140 -6.11 -0.68 4.03
C PHE A 140 -6.97 0.42 4.65
N TYR A 141 -6.35 1.33 5.38
CA TYR A 141 -7.02 2.50 5.95
C TYR A 141 -6.70 3.70 5.06
N MET A 142 -7.69 4.09 4.24
CA MET A 142 -7.54 5.14 3.23
C MET A 142 -8.25 6.41 3.69
N TYR A 143 -7.53 7.52 3.72
CA TYR A 143 -8.08 8.83 4.02
C TYR A 143 -7.95 9.74 2.80
N SER A 144 -9.04 10.40 2.42
CA SER A 144 -9.09 11.37 1.33
C SER A 144 -9.48 12.73 1.85
N LEU A 145 -8.73 13.74 1.48
CA LEU A 145 -8.94 15.11 1.92
C LEU A 145 -8.69 16.13 0.80
N HIS A 146 -9.33 17.29 0.94
CA HIS A 146 -9.02 18.48 0.17
C HIS A 146 -9.03 19.68 1.13
N LEU A 147 -7.84 20.17 1.48
CA LEU A 147 -7.68 21.25 2.46
C LEU A 147 -7.94 22.63 1.84
N LYS A 148 -8.04 23.64 2.68
CA LYS A 148 -8.31 25.03 2.28
C LYS A 148 -7.25 25.53 1.30
N ALA A 149 -7.69 25.94 0.12
CA ALA A 149 -6.86 26.62 -0.88
C ALA A 149 -6.51 28.05 -0.47
N GLY A 150 -5.40 28.57 -1.00
CA GLY A 150 -4.94 29.93 -0.79
C GLY A 150 -3.65 30.04 0.02
N ASN A 151 -2.70 30.81 -0.48
CA ASN A 151 -1.38 30.94 0.13
C ASN A 151 -1.43 31.52 1.57
N SER A 152 -2.39 32.40 1.84
CA SER A 152 -2.59 33.01 3.17
C SER A 152 -3.40 32.16 4.16
N ASP A 153 -3.89 30.99 3.75
CA ASP A 153 -4.81 30.14 4.52
C ASP A 153 -4.10 28.98 5.26
N GLU A 154 -2.80 29.05 5.49
CA GLU A 154 -2.02 28.02 6.17
C GLU A 154 -2.54 27.67 7.57
N PHE A 155 -3.09 28.68 8.28
CA PHE A 155 -3.68 28.49 9.60
C PHE A 155 -4.93 27.60 9.51
N GLN A 156 -5.79 27.80 8.50
CA GLN A 156 -6.99 26.98 8.29
C GLN A 156 -6.61 25.54 7.92
N ARG A 157 -5.62 25.36 7.04
CA ARG A 157 -5.08 24.02 6.72
C ARG A 157 -4.55 23.30 7.96
N ASN A 158 -3.88 24.05 8.88
CA ASN A 158 -3.42 23.45 10.13
C ASN A 158 -4.57 22.98 11.04
N ILE A 159 -5.68 23.72 11.10
CA ILE A 159 -6.88 23.31 11.85
C ILE A 159 -7.44 21.99 11.26
N GLU A 160 -7.55 21.89 9.94
CA GLU A 160 -8.05 20.71 9.25
C GLU A 160 -7.11 19.51 9.45
N CYS A 161 -5.79 19.72 9.35
CA CYS A 161 -4.78 18.70 9.69
C CYS A 161 -4.86 18.26 11.15
N THR A 162 -5.09 19.18 12.08
CA THR A 162 -5.25 18.89 13.52
C THR A 162 -6.51 18.04 13.74
N THR A 163 -7.60 18.34 13.04
CA THR A 163 -8.84 17.56 13.10
C THR A 163 -8.59 16.12 12.69
N LEU A 164 -7.95 15.89 11.54
CA LEU A 164 -7.59 14.55 11.10
C LEU A 164 -6.61 13.87 12.07
N ARG A 165 -5.57 14.58 12.53
CA ARG A 165 -4.58 14.02 13.45
C ARG A 165 -5.22 13.59 14.78
N ASN A 166 -6.11 14.40 15.33
CA ASN A 166 -6.85 14.05 16.53
C ASN A 166 -7.71 12.80 16.32
N TYR A 167 -8.39 12.70 15.18
CA TYR A 167 -9.15 11.51 14.82
C TYR A 167 -8.25 10.27 14.71
N LEU A 168 -7.13 10.35 14.00
CA LEU A 168 -6.18 9.25 13.88
C LEU A 168 -5.63 8.81 15.25
N ASN A 169 -5.41 9.73 16.17
CA ASN A 169 -4.94 9.43 17.52
C ASN A 169 -5.99 8.71 18.39
N THR A 170 -7.27 8.72 18.01
CA THR A 170 -8.30 7.89 18.67
C THR A 170 -8.31 6.45 18.21
N LYS A 171 -7.64 6.15 17.09
CA LYS A 171 -7.56 4.80 16.55
C LYS A 171 -6.45 4.04 17.26
N SER A 172 -6.77 2.85 17.76
CA SER A 172 -5.79 1.95 18.35
C SER A 172 -5.46 0.83 17.35
N ASN A 173 -4.20 0.51 17.22
CA ASN A 173 -3.71 -0.65 16.46
C ASN A 173 -4.16 -0.67 14.98
N ILE A 174 -4.25 0.50 14.34
CA ILE A 174 -4.42 0.56 12.89
C ILE A 174 -3.06 0.57 12.22
N GLU A 175 -2.99 -0.12 11.10
CA GLU A 175 -1.80 -0.33 10.28
C GLU A 175 -2.15 -0.05 8.83
N ASN A 176 -1.13 0.07 7.97
CA ASN A 176 -1.34 0.26 6.53
C ASN A 176 -2.24 1.47 6.22
N VAL A 177 -1.90 2.61 6.83
CA VAL A 177 -2.64 3.86 6.69
C VAL A 177 -2.08 4.69 5.54
N PHE A 178 -2.98 5.17 4.69
CA PHE A 178 -2.70 6.08 3.59
C PHE A 178 -3.55 7.34 3.75
N VAL A 179 -2.91 8.50 3.68
CA VAL A 179 -3.59 9.80 3.72
C VAL A 179 -3.20 10.56 2.47
N GLY A 180 -4.16 10.84 1.61
CA GLY A 180 -3.86 11.49 0.33
C GLY A 180 -4.96 12.45 -0.11
N GLY A 181 -4.64 13.19 -1.17
CA GLY A 181 -5.50 14.20 -1.78
C GLY A 181 -4.78 15.52 -1.99
N ASP A 182 -5.56 16.58 -2.12
CA ASP A 182 -5.10 17.93 -2.31
C ASP A 182 -4.94 18.63 -0.94
N PHE A 183 -3.69 18.78 -0.52
CA PHE A 183 -3.34 19.43 0.75
C PHE A 183 -3.18 20.94 0.63
N ASN A 184 -3.07 21.47 -0.57
CA ASN A 184 -2.83 22.91 -0.81
C ASN A 184 -1.64 23.49 -0.03
N PHE A 185 -0.63 22.66 0.34
CA PHE A 185 0.59 23.14 1.01
C PHE A 185 1.53 23.83 0.02
N TYR A 186 1.95 25.04 0.33
CA TYR A 186 2.93 25.78 -0.46
C TYR A 186 4.38 25.46 -0.07
N THR A 187 4.58 25.00 1.16
CA THR A 187 5.90 24.65 1.70
C THR A 187 5.80 23.64 2.83
N SER A 188 6.88 22.86 3.03
CA SER A 188 6.99 21.94 4.16
C SER A 188 7.13 22.64 5.53
N THR A 189 7.30 23.94 5.56
CA THR A 189 7.36 24.71 6.82
C THR A 189 5.99 25.14 7.33
N GLU A 190 4.92 24.93 6.56
CA GLU A 190 3.56 25.15 7.05
C GLU A 190 3.28 24.29 8.31
N PRO A 191 2.63 24.85 9.34
CA PRO A 191 2.28 24.08 10.54
C PRO A 191 1.48 22.82 10.25
N GLY A 192 0.54 22.88 9.28
CA GLY A 192 -0.28 21.73 8.86
C GLY A 192 0.55 20.55 8.34
N PHE A 193 1.63 20.82 7.60
CA PHE A 193 2.52 19.77 7.11
C PHE A 193 3.23 19.01 8.24
N SER A 194 3.67 19.71 9.26
CA SER A 194 4.23 19.09 10.46
C SER A 194 3.16 18.35 11.27
N THR A 195 2.01 18.99 11.48
CA THR A 195 0.88 18.42 12.25
C THR A 195 0.43 17.10 11.68
N ILE A 196 0.24 17.00 10.37
CA ILE A 196 -0.26 15.74 9.77
C ILE A 196 0.77 14.61 9.84
N LYS A 197 2.06 14.92 9.78
CA LYS A 197 3.13 13.92 9.79
C LYS A 197 3.52 13.44 11.18
N THR A 198 3.41 14.30 12.20
CA THR A 198 3.96 14.03 13.52
C THR A 198 2.96 13.29 14.42
N SER A 199 3.38 12.14 14.91
CA SER A 199 2.66 11.37 15.93
C SER A 199 3.64 10.41 16.61
N VAL A 200 3.39 10.09 17.88
CA VAL A 200 4.16 9.08 18.61
C VAL A 200 3.78 7.67 18.17
N THR A 201 2.49 7.45 17.90
CA THR A 201 1.96 6.12 17.62
C THR A 201 1.77 5.83 16.13
N LEU A 202 1.44 6.87 15.34
CA LEU A 202 1.09 6.73 13.92
C LEU A 202 1.73 7.86 13.08
N PRO A 203 3.07 7.93 12.99
CA PRO A 203 3.73 8.92 12.15
C PRO A 203 3.43 8.66 10.68
N LEU A 204 3.19 9.73 9.91
CA LEU A 204 3.00 9.66 8.47
C LEU A 204 4.26 10.13 7.74
N ILE A 205 4.63 9.40 6.71
CA ILE A 205 5.84 9.58 5.93
C ILE A 205 5.47 10.05 4.53
N ASP A 206 6.17 11.06 4.03
CA ASP A 206 6.19 11.42 2.60
C ASP A 206 7.14 10.44 1.89
N PRO A 207 6.68 9.56 0.98
CA PRO A 207 7.53 8.54 0.37
C PRO A 207 8.72 9.07 -0.42
N ILE A 208 8.64 10.32 -0.87
CA ILE A 208 9.75 10.96 -1.61
C ILE A 208 10.67 11.80 -0.74
N TYR A 209 10.38 11.94 0.55
CA TYR A 209 11.21 12.66 1.54
C TYR A 209 11.63 14.08 1.10
N ALA A 210 10.83 14.73 0.25
CA ALA A 210 11.15 16.04 -0.30
C ALA A 210 10.54 17.16 0.55
N SER A 211 11.33 17.71 1.45
CA SER A 211 10.97 18.90 2.22
C SER A 211 11.58 20.16 1.61
N GLY A 212 10.86 21.28 1.66
CA GLY A 212 11.34 22.56 1.17
C GLY A 212 10.20 23.52 0.82
N ASN A 213 10.57 24.64 0.21
CA ASN A 213 9.64 25.57 -0.41
C ASN A 213 9.52 25.20 -1.90
N TRP A 214 8.47 24.49 -2.25
CA TRP A 214 8.22 24.03 -3.63
C TRP A 214 7.40 25.04 -4.46
N HIS A 215 6.66 25.93 -3.80
CA HIS A 215 5.90 26.96 -4.49
C HIS A 215 6.79 27.86 -5.35
N ASN A 216 6.47 27.97 -6.62
CA ASN A 216 7.20 28.76 -7.61
C ASN A 216 8.72 28.54 -7.58
N ASN A 217 9.14 27.29 -7.42
CA ASN A 217 10.56 26.91 -7.28
C ASN A 217 10.94 25.81 -8.27
N SER A 218 11.73 26.17 -9.28
CA SER A 218 12.17 25.25 -10.34
C SER A 218 12.97 24.04 -9.84
N SER A 219 13.61 24.14 -8.67
CA SER A 219 14.34 23.00 -8.07
C SER A 219 13.42 21.85 -7.65
N PHE A 220 12.12 22.13 -7.51
CA PHE A 220 11.08 21.15 -7.18
C PHE A 220 10.15 20.84 -8.36
N ALA A 221 10.49 21.27 -9.59
CA ALA A 221 9.65 21.08 -10.76
C ALA A 221 9.19 19.62 -10.96
N TYR A 222 10.02 18.64 -10.58
CA TYR A 222 9.72 17.21 -10.67
C TYR A 222 8.61 16.73 -9.71
N LEU A 223 8.19 17.58 -8.76
CA LEU A 223 7.16 17.29 -7.77
C LEU A 223 5.86 18.05 -7.99
N HIS A 224 5.87 19.09 -8.86
CA HIS A 224 4.71 19.94 -9.02
C HIS A 224 3.53 19.15 -9.59
N THR A 225 2.35 19.43 -9.05
CA THR A 225 1.08 18.80 -9.43
C THR A 225 0.08 19.79 -9.99
N GLN A 226 0.26 21.11 -9.79
CA GLN A 226 -0.58 22.19 -10.29
C GLN A 226 0.27 23.35 -10.86
N SER A 227 -0.15 24.09 -11.92
CA SER A 227 -1.28 23.86 -12.79
C SER A 227 -0.84 23.19 -14.09
N THR A 228 -1.64 22.22 -14.57
CA THR A 228 -1.38 21.48 -15.83
C THR A 228 -1.40 22.38 -17.06
N ARG A 229 -1.93 23.63 -16.95
CA ARG A 229 -2.19 24.53 -18.05
C ARG A 229 -1.68 25.95 -17.79
N THR A 230 -1.30 26.64 -18.87
CA THR A 230 -0.86 28.04 -18.85
C THR A 230 -1.96 29.03 -19.23
N SER A 231 -3.10 28.51 -19.73
CA SER A 231 -4.23 29.34 -20.18
C SER A 231 -5.49 29.01 -19.39
N ASN A 232 -6.32 30.03 -19.17
CA ASN A 232 -7.64 29.86 -18.57
C ASN A 232 -8.57 29.07 -19.51
N LEU A 233 -9.09 27.95 -19.04
CA LEU A 233 -10.07 27.12 -19.76
C LEU A 233 -11.51 27.30 -19.24
N GLY A 234 -11.74 28.31 -18.40
CA GLY A 234 -13.06 28.65 -17.85
C GLY A 234 -13.28 28.21 -16.42
N ASP A 235 -12.44 27.31 -15.88
CA ASP A 235 -12.45 26.84 -14.49
C ASP A 235 -11.05 26.41 -14.05
N GLY A 236 -10.76 26.41 -12.73
CA GLY A 236 -9.50 25.99 -12.13
C GLY A 236 -8.34 26.98 -12.27
N ALA A 237 -7.18 26.58 -11.74
CA ALA A 237 -5.96 27.35 -11.81
C ALA A 237 -5.32 27.30 -13.22
N TRP A 238 -4.55 28.31 -13.52
CA TRP A 238 -3.71 28.43 -14.71
C TRP A 238 -2.45 29.24 -14.40
N GLY A 239 -1.44 29.19 -15.24
CA GLY A 239 -0.14 29.81 -15.00
C GLY A 239 1.02 28.86 -15.23
N GLY A 240 0.74 27.58 -15.23
CA GLY A 240 1.74 26.51 -15.40
C GLY A 240 2.09 25.81 -14.10
N MET A 241 2.93 24.79 -14.20
CA MET A 241 3.29 23.90 -13.10
C MET A 241 4.28 24.59 -12.17
N ASP A 242 3.84 24.93 -10.96
CA ASP A 242 4.68 25.61 -9.97
C ASP A 242 4.38 25.25 -8.50
N ASP A 243 3.39 24.37 -8.27
CA ASP A 243 2.97 23.96 -6.93
C ASP A 243 2.88 22.43 -6.78
N ARG A 244 3.31 21.95 -5.60
CA ARG A 244 3.08 20.59 -5.14
C ARG A 244 1.94 20.58 -4.12
N PHE A 245 0.72 20.35 -4.55
CA PHE A 245 -0.46 20.35 -3.67
C PHE A 245 -0.97 18.95 -3.35
N ASP A 246 -0.74 17.98 -4.23
CA ASP A 246 -1.24 16.63 -4.10
C ASP A 246 -0.19 15.69 -3.49
N PHE A 247 -0.60 14.92 -2.49
CA PHE A 247 0.26 14.01 -1.74
C PHE A 247 -0.41 12.67 -1.51
N ILE A 248 0.43 11.65 -1.27
CA ILE A 248 0.08 10.40 -0.58
C ILE A 248 1.10 10.21 0.54
N PHE A 249 0.67 10.36 1.78
CA PHE A 249 1.44 9.97 2.96
C PHE A 249 1.07 8.55 3.36
N SER A 250 2.00 7.81 3.93
CA SER A 250 1.75 6.48 4.48
C SER A 250 2.44 6.28 5.81
N THR A 251 2.00 5.30 6.57
CA THR A 251 2.65 4.89 7.82
C THR A 251 3.95 4.14 7.57
N ASN A 252 4.79 4.03 8.61
CA ASN A 252 6.12 3.41 8.51
C ASN A 252 6.05 1.91 8.18
N ASP A 253 5.03 1.21 8.63
CA ASP A 253 4.79 -0.20 8.30
C ASP A 253 4.64 -0.42 6.80
N VAL A 254 3.94 0.46 6.09
CA VAL A 254 3.86 0.44 4.61
C VAL A 254 5.25 0.67 3.99
N MET A 255 6.04 1.60 4.52
CA MET A 255 7.37 1.88 3.97
C MET A 255 8.33 0.71 4.17
N THR A 256 8.21 -0.02 5.27
CA THR A 256 9.09 -1.14 5.64
C THR A 256 8.56 -2.51 5.20
N GLY A 257 7.25 -2.67 5.02
CA GLY A 257 6.60 -3.94 4.72
C GLY A 257 6.32 -4.80 5.95
N SER A 258 6.28 -4.22 7.15
CA SER A 258 6.17 -5.00 8.40
C SER A 258 4.79 -5.63 8.61
N ASN A 259 3.74 -5.13 7.93
CA ASN A 259 2.34 -5.58 8.12
C ASN A 259 1.67 -6.02 6.81
N GLY A 260 2.43 -6.73 5.97
CA GLY A 260 1.91 -7.38 4.76
C GLY A 260 1.71 -6.44 3.55
N ILE A 261 1.90 -5.13 3.71
CA ILE A 261 1.87 -4.16 2.61
C ILE A 261 3.20 -3.41 2.56
N LYS A 262 3.84 -3.39 1.40
CA LYS A 262 5.13 -2.72 1.23
C LYS A 262 5.10 -1.73 0.06
N TYR A 263 5.54 -0.52 0.31
CA TYR A 263 5.77 0.47 -0.73
C TYR A 263 6.78 -0.04 -1.78
N VAL A 264 6.41 0.03 -3.04
CA VAL A 264 7.31 -0.27 -4.16
C VAL A 264 8.19 0.96 -4.37
N THR A 265 9.48 0.81 -4.07
CA THR A 265 10.43 1.93 -4.10
C THR A 265 10.44 2.63 -5.45
N ASN A 266 10.38 3.97 -5.44
CA ASN A 266 10.34 4.86 -6.61
C ASN A 266 9.06 4.76 -7.45
N SER A 267 7.99 4.11 -6.97
CA SER A 267 6.71 4.07 -7.67
C SER A 267 5.86 5.33 -7.48
N TYR A 268 6.14 6.13 -6.43
CA TYR A 268 5.42 7.39 -6.22
C TYR A 268 5.76 8.41 -7.29
N GLN A 269 4.75 8.96 -7.95
CA GLN A 269 4.93 10.00 -8.95
C GLN A 269 3.67 10.88 -9.13
N ALA A 270 3.87 12.13 -9.52
CA ALA A 270 2.84 12.93 -10.16
C ALA A 270 2.77 12.50 -11.63
N LEU A 271 1.66 11.91 -12.06
CA LEU A 271 1.53 11.31 -13.38
C LEU A 271 1.70 12.35 -14.50
N GLY A 272 2.63 12.11 -15.40
CA GLY A 272 2.94 12.99 -16.50
C GLY A 272 3.96 14.08 -16.17
N GLN A 273 4.41 14.21 -14.92
CA GLN A 273 5.48 15.16 -14.55
C GLN A 273 6.85 14.61 -14.97
N ASP A 274 7.56 15.37 -15.81
CA ASP A 274 8.90 15.03 -16.31
C ASP A 274 10.02 15.92 -15.72
N GLY A 275 9.68 16.84 -14.80
CA GLY A 275 10.60 17.80 -14.20
C GLY A 275 10.92 19.01 -15.09
N LEU A 276 10.35 19.09 -16.29
CA LEU A 276 10.64 20.12 -17.29
C LEU A 276 9.49 21.14 -17.47
N ARG A 277 8.48 21.11 -16.57
CA ARG A 277 7.23 21.86 -16.73
C ARG A 277 7.12 23.09 -15.85
N PHE A 278 8.21 23.52 -15.22
CA PHE A 278 8.17 24.70 -14.35
C PHE A 278 7.58 25.92 -15.07
N ASN A 279 6.52 26.49 -14.51
CA ASN A 279 5.72 27.58 -15.12
C ASN A 279 5.24 27.27 -16.55
N GLY A 280 5.16 25.99 -16.90
CA GLY A 280 4.80 25.53 -18.23
C GLY A 280 3.58 24.61 -18.22
N SER A 281 3.05 24.35 -19.41
CA SER A 281 1.94 23.41 -19.59
C SER A 281 2.43 21.96 -19.60
N ILE A 282 1.56 21.03 -19.16
CA ILE A 282 1.86 19.60 -19.21
C ILE A 282 2.03 19.06 -20.65
N ILE A 283 1.49 19.75 -21.65
CA ILE A 283 1.54 19.32 -23.06
C ILE A 283 2.51 20.11 -23.93
N ASN A 284 3.02 21.25 -23.48
CA ASN A 284 3.88 22.11 -24.28
C ASN A 284 5.12 22.58 -23.49
N PRO A 285 6.33 22.27 -23.96
CA PRO A 285 6.70 21.45 -25.13
C PRO A 285 6.20 20.01 -25.01
N THR A 286 6.32 19.21 -26.10
CA THR A 286 5.87 17.80 -26.11
C THR A 286 6.33 17.05 -24.88
N ASN A 287 5.40 16.39 -24.20
CA ASN A 287 5.66 15.57 -23.01
C ASN A 287 5.81 14.12 -23.42
N ASN A 288 6.97 13.51 -23.11
CA ASN A 288 7.28 12.13 -23.44
C ASN A 288 7.27 11.20 -22.20
N SER A 289 6.91 11.71 -21.02
CA SER A 289 6.83 10.88 -19.80
C SER A 289 5.61 9.93 -19.79
N VAL A 290 4.59 10.31 -20.56
CA VAL A 290 3.38 9.49 -20.80
C VAL A 290 3.01 9.58 -22.28
N PRO A 291 2.19 8.64 -22.82
CA PRO A 291 1.65 8.75 -24.18
C PRO A 291 0.94 10.10 -24.43
N ASP A 292 1.02 10.65 -25.62
CA ASP A 292 0.42 11.94 -25.96
C ASP A 292 -1.08 11.99 -25.64
N SER A 293 -1.81 10.91 -25.90
CA SER A 293 -3.24 10.82 -25.56
C SER A 293 -3.52 10.94 -24.05
N VAL A 294 -2.54 10.56 -23.20
CA VAL A 294 -2.62 10.68 -21.73
C VAL A 294 -2.24 12.09 -21.31
N SER A 295 -1.17 12.67 -21.86
CA SER A 295 -0.79 14.07 -21.55
C SER A 295 -1.89 15.05 -21.92
N GLN A 296 -2.52 14.88 -23.09
CA GLN A 296 -3.70 15.65 -23.51
C GLN A 296 -4.88 15.43 -22.53
N ALA A 297 -5.10 14.20 -22.09
CA ALA A 297 -6.16 13.92 -21.13
C ALA A 297 -5.89 14.60 -19.78
N LEU A 298 -4.66 14.59 -19.27
CA LEU A 298 -4.27 15.30 -18.05
C LEU A 298 -4.52 16.80 -18.16
N TYR A 299 -4.17 17.42 -19.31
CA TYR A 299 -4.37 18.82 -19.56
C TYR A 299 -5.85 19.25 -19.54
N TYR A 300 -6.74 18.43 -20.14
CA TYR A 300 -8.17 18.77 -20.24
C TYR A 300 -9.01 18.26 -19.07
N MET A 301 -8.51 17.29 -18.29
CA MET A 301 -9.28 16.72 -17.18
C MET A 301 -9.30 17.65 -15.97
N SER A 302 -8.15 18.13 -15.55
CA SER A 302 -8.01 18.92 -14.33
C SER A 302 -6.82 19.88 -14.44
N ASP A 303 -6.81 20.91 -13.63
CA ASP A 303 -5.65 21.74 -13.37
C ASP A 303 -4.63 21.07 -12.44
N HIS A 304 -4.98 19.93 -11.85
CA HIS A 304 -4.07 19.08 -11.10
C HIS A 304 -3.57 17.87 -11.91
N LEU A 305 -2.43 17.30 -11.49
CA LEU A 305 -1.99 15.96 -11.88
C LEU A 305 -2.39 14.96 -10.80
N PRO A 306 -2.80 13.75 -11.18
CA PRO A 306 -2.97 12.71 -10.19
C PRO A 306 -1.63 12.29 -9.59
N VAL A 307 -1.60 11.98 -8.29
CA VAL A 307 -0.49 11.30 -7.64
C VAL A 307 -0.78 9.81 -7.56
N VAL A 308 0.20 9.01 -7.96
CA VAL A 308 0.10 7.55 -7.99
C VAL A 308 1.21 6.91 -7.17
N MET A 309 0.94 5.75 -6.60
CA MET A 309 1.86 4.98 -5.80
C MET A 309 1.53 3.49 -5.93
N GLU A 310 2.55 2.64 -6.02
CA GLU A 310 2.38 1.19 -6.00
C GLU A 310 2.79 0.61 -4.64
N VAL A 311 2.03 -0.36 -4.17
CA VAL A 311 2.40 -1.18 -3.03
C VAL A 311 2.33 -2.66 -3.42
N ALA A 312 3.25 -3.45 -2.90
CA ALA A 312 3.21 -4.90 -2.96
C ALA A 312 2.44 -5.43 -1.75
N VAL A 313 1.53 -6.37 -1.98
CA VAL A 313 0.83 -7.08 -0.91
C VAL A 313 1.41 -8.49 -0.84
N ASP A 314 1.98 -8.83 0.30
CA ASP A 314 2.42 -10.19 0.56
C ASP A 314 1.18 -11.02 0.90
N TYR A 315 0.89 -12.03 0.07
CA TYR A 315 -0.11 -13.02 0.47
C TYR A 315 0.27 -13.57 1.83
N LEU A 316 -0.67 -13.56 2.77
CA LEU A 316 -0.52 -14.28 4.02
C LEU A 316 -0.51 -15.78 3.69
N THR A 317 0.58 -16.23 3.07
CA THR A 317 0.78 -17.68 2.95
C THR A 317 0.69 -18.24 4.35
N ASN A 318 0.09 -19.44 4.50
CA ASN A 318 0.26 -20.29 5.69
C ASN A 318 1.74 -20.72 5.81
N SER A 319 2.69 -19.80 5.69
CA SER A 319 3.92 -19.96 6.42
C SER A 319 3.46 -19.86 7.87
N ILE A 320 3.33 -21.00 8.52
CA ILE A 320 3.67 -21.05 9.93
C ILE A 320 4.88 -20.15 10.00
N THR A 321 4.73 -18.94 10.53
CA THR A 321 5.87 -18.17 11.01
C THR A 321 6.36 -19.07 12.12
N GLU A 322 7.24 -20.02 11.73
CA GLU A 322 8.15 -20.57 12.68
C GLU A 322 8.80 -19.35 13.25
N SER A 323 8.32 -18.92 14.42
CA SER A 323 9.15 -18.15 15.30
C SER A 323 10.38 -19.05 15.46
N MET A 324 11.36 -18.83 14.59
CA MET A 324 12.70 -19.29 14.83
C MET A 324 13.19 -18.48 16.02
N SER A 325 12.65 -18.78 17.20
CA SER A 325 13.41 -18.55 18.40
C SER A 325 14.58 -19.51 18.24
N ASN A 326 15.75 -18.97 17.95
CA ASN A 326 17.01 -19.69 17.76
C ASN A 326 17.45 -20.45 19.02
N ASP A 327 16.56 -20.73 19.95
CA ASP A 327 16.89 -21.16 21.29
C ASP A 327 16.90 -22.67 21.48
N ILE A 328 16.25 -23.46 20.62
CA ILE A 328 16.28 -24.92 20.72
C ILE A 328 16.86 -25.54 19.44
N ASN A 329 18.04 -26.12 19.57
CA ASN A 329 18.67 -26.88 18.50
C ASN A 329 18.63 -28.38 18.82
N LEU A 330 18.40 -29.19 17.81
CA LEU A 330 18.43 -30.66 17.86
C LEU A 330 19.65 -31.16 17.13
N THR A 331 20.45 -31.99 17.82
CA THR A 331 21.64 -32.61 17.24
C THR A 331 21.47 -34.15 17.30
N TYR A 332 21.72 -34.81 16.16
CA TYR A 332 21.78 -36.28 16.14
C TYR A 332 23.11 -36.78 16.68
N GLN A 333 23.05 -37.68 17.64
CA GLN A 333 24.20 -38.37 18.24
C GLN A 333 24.26 -39.83 17.75
N ALA A 334 24.87 -40.06 16.59
CA ALA A 334 24.93 -41.38 15.93
C ALA A 334 25.41 -42.51 16.84
N LYS A 335 26.47 -42.26 17.64
CA LYS A 335 27.05 -43.26 18.58
C LYS A 335 26.02 -43.84 19.57
N PHE A 336 24.98 -43.07 19.91
CA PHE A 336 23.98 -43.40 20.92
C PHE A 336 22.59 -43.60 20.36
N ASN A 337 22.44 -43.46 19.02
CA ASN A 337 21.16 -43.47 18.31
C ASN A 337 20.08 -42.61 19.00
N ARG A 338 20.38 -41.34 19.22
CA ARG A 338 19.49 -40.40 19.92
C ARG A 338 19.64 -38.99 19.45
N PHE A 339 18.61 -38.20 19.69
CA PHE A 339 18.70 -36.75 19.58
C PHE A 339 19.07 -36.11 20.92
N LYS A 340 19.83 -35.00 20.83
CA LYS A 340 20.16 -34.14 21.96
C LYS A 340 19.62 -32.71 21.65
N LEU A 341 18.76 -32.21 22.51
CA LEU A 341 18.29 -30.83 22.51
C LEU A 341 19.33 -29.90 23.16
N SER A 342 19.46 -28.69 22.69
CA SER A 342 20.36 -27.67 23.25
C SER A 342 19.99 -27.31 24.68
N GLN A 343 18.70 -27.36 25.02
CA GLN A 343 18.20 -27.12 26.38
C GLN A 343 17.25 -28.22 26.85
N LYS A 344 16.96 -28.22 28.16
CA LYS A 344 16.03 -29.14 28.77
C LYS A 344 14.60 -28.69 28.55
N ILE A 345 13.75 -29.59 28.10
CA ILE A 345 12.32 -29.36 27.92
C ILE A 345 11.58 -29.89 29.15
N ASN A 346 10.78 -29.03 29.77
CA ASN A 346 10.07 -29.42 31.00
C ASN A 346 8.82 -30.25 30.72
N ASN A 347 8.04 -29.89 29.70
CA ASN A 347 6.90 -30.68 29.25
C ASN A 347 6.60 -30.29 27.80
N GLY A 348 6.77 -31.20 26.85
CA GLY A 348 6.59 -30.91 25.43
C GLY A 348 6.19 -32.14 24.62
N GLN A 349 5.57 -31.89 23.50
CA GLN A 349 5.26 -32.90 22.49
C GLN A 349 6.29 -32.82 21.36
N PHE A 350 7.06 -33.91 21.20
CA PHE A 350 8.04 -34.01 20.12
C PHE A 350 7.50 -34.90 19.00
N THR A 351 7.50 -34.42 17.80
CA THR A 351 7.05 -35.16 16.61
C THR A 351 8.14 -35.13 15.56
N LEU A 352 8.35 -36.24 14.85
CA LEU A 352 9.31 -36.38 13.75
C LEU A 352 8.60 -36.82 12.49
N TYR A 353 8.92 -36.21 11.38
CA TYR A 353 8.37 -36.51 10.05
C TYR A 353 9.48 -36.81 9.04
N THR A 354 9.19 -37.68 8.09
CA THR A 354 10.04 -37.82 6.89
C THR A 354 9.97 -36.53 6.04
N SER A 355 10.88 -36.39 5.09
CA SER A 355 10.83 -35.30 4.10
C SER A 355 9.57 -35.29 3.24
N SER A 356 8.83 -36.41 3.16
CA SER A 356 7.53 -36.53 2.47
C SER A 356 6.33 -36.20 3.36
N GLY A 357 6.56 -35.79 4.63
CA GLY A 357 5.51 -35.42 5.58
C GLY A 357 4.88 -36.59 6.35
N GLN A 358 5.39 -37.83 6.19
CA GLN A 358 4.92 -38.96 6.97
C GLN A 358 5.43 -38.87 8.41
N LYS A 359 4.53 -38.96 9.38
CA LYS A 359 4.89 -38.97 10.82
C LYS A 359 5.55 -40.31 11.20
N VAL A 360 6.77 -40.29 11.72
CA VAL A 360 7.56 -41.46 12.09
C VAL A 360 7.80 -41.58 13.61
N MET A 361 7.61 -40.49 14.34
CA MET A 361 7.69 -40.47 15.82
C MET A 361 6.76 -39.42 16.39
N ASP A 362 6.13 -39.72 17.53
CA ASP A 362 5.28 -38.77 18.26
C ASP A 362 5.33 -39.13 19.74
N ILE A 363 6.03 -38.35 20.54
CA ILE A 363 6.28 -38.65 21.94
C ILE A 363 6.14 -37.43 22.84
N THR A 364 5.64 -37.60 24.02
CA THR A 364 5.69 -36.60 25.08
C THR A 364 7.06 -36.66 25.76
N ILE A 365 7.73 -35.53 25.87
CA ILE A 365 9.03 -35.41 26.55
C ILE A 365 8.88 -34.58 27.82
N ASN A 366 9.43 -35.10 28.92
CA ASN A 366 9.37 -34.47 30.24
C ASN A 366 10.76 -34.37 30.85
N HIS A 367 11.13 -33.18 31.30
CA HIS A 367 12.38 -32.88 31.99
C HIS A 367 13.65 -33.49 31.36
N THR A 368 13.70 -33.54 30.01
CA THR A 368 14.82 -34.18 29.31
C THR A 368 15.45 -33.29 28.25
N LYS A 369 16.71 -33.57 27.94
CA LYS A 369 17.44 -33.08 26.77
C LYS A 369 17.67 -34.16 25.71
N LEU A 370 17.32 -35.40 26.02
CA LEU A 370 17.68 -36.58 25.23
C LEU A 370 16.41 -37.28 24.76
N ILE A 371 16.36 -37.60 23.50
CA ILE A 371 15.28 -38.35 22.86
C ILE A 371 15.92 -39.58 22.20
N ASN A 372 15.67 -40.75 22.73
CA ASN A 372 16.14 -42.01 22.15
C ASN A 372 15.33 -42.30 20.89
N LEU A 373 16.03 -42.78 19.86
CA LEU A 373 15.42 -43.13 18.59
C LEU A 373 15.23 -44.63 18.50
N ASN A 374 14.13 -45.06 17.95
CA ASN A 374 13.98 -46.40 17.42
C ASN A 374 14.67 -46.47 16.04
N ASP A 375 14.73 -47.61 15.40
CA ASP A 375 15.39 -47.81 14.12
C ASP A 375 14.80 -46.86 13.05
N LEU A 376 15.50 -45.74 12.79
CA LEU A 376 15.20 -44.80 11.73
C LEU A 376 16.23 -44.99 10.60
N GLU A 377 15.75 -44.95 9.38
CA GLU A 377 16.62 -45.01 8.21
C GLU A 377 17.45 -43.74 8.08
N ASN A 378 18.60 -43.83 7.40
CA ASN A 378 19.39 -42.66 7.07
C ASN A 378 18.58 -41.73 6.16
N GLY A 379 18.54 -40.46 6.49
CA GLY A 379 17.74 -39.52 5.73
C GLY A 379 17.61 -38.14 6.36
N VAL A 380 16.84 -37.30 5.68
CA VAL A 380 16.46 -35.95 6.18
C VAL A 380 15.09 -36.06 6.82
N TYR A 381 14.99 -35.58 8.03
CA TYR A 381 13.76 -35.56 8.82
C TYR A 381 13.43 -34.13 9.24
N ILE A 382 12.16 -33.85 9.42
CA ILE A 382 11.63 -32.59 9.98
C ILE A 382 11.14 -32.92 11.38
N TRP A 383 11.67 -32.25 12.39
CA TRP A 383 11.19 -32.35 13.74
C TRP A 383 10.36 -31.16 14.16
N ARG A 384 9.38 -31.42 15.01
CA ARG A 384 8.54 -30.43 15.65
C ARG A 384 8.50 -30.68 17.14
N LEU A 385 8.71 -29.64 17.94
CA LEU A 385 8.59 -29.66 19.37
C LEU A 385 7.62 -28.57 19.79
N GLN A 386 6.59 -28.96 20.52
CA GLN A 386 5.64 -28.04 21.12
C GLN A 386 5.80 -28.04 22.62
N GLU A 387 6.12 -26.90 23.22
CA GLU A 387 6.16 -26.69 24.67
C GLU A 387 5.20 -25.52 25.01
N ASN A 388 4.10 -25.84 25.71
CA ASN A 388 2.98 -24.89 25.91
C ASN A 388 2.39 -24.39 24.58
N GLU A 389 2.36 -23.05 24.38
CA GLU A 389 1.89 -22.41 23.16
C GLU A 389 3.02 -22.19 22.12
N VAL A 390 4.27 -22.51 22.46
CA VAL A 390 5.43 -22.29 21.60
C VAL A 390 5.74 -23.56 20.82
N VAL A 391 5.95 -23.42 19.52
CA VAL A 391 6.32 -24.51 18.61
C VAL A 391 7.69 -24.22 18.01
N PHE A 392 8.58 -25.21 18.14
CA PHE A 392 9.89 -25.21 17.49
C PHE A 392 9.90 -26.27 16.40
N SER A 393 10.50 -25.97 15.26
CA SER A 393 10.72 -26.99 14.25
C SER A 393 11.98 -26.70 13.43
N ASN A 394 12.58 -27.73 12.89
CA ASN A 394 13.73 -27.63 12.00
C ASN A 394 13.99 -29.01 11.34
N LYS A 395 14.94 -29.05 10.42
CA LYS A 395 15.41 -30.29 9.82
C LYS A 395 16.56 -30.92 10.63
N VAL A 396 16.65 -32.25 10.61
CA VAL A 396 17.78 -32.97 11.12
C VAL A 396 18.17 -34.08 10.12
N VAL A 397 19.46 -34.36 10.04
CA VAL A 397 20.00 -35.42 9.16
C VAL A 397 20.46 -36.57 10.02
N ILE A 398 19.94 -37.77 9.76
CA ILE A 398 20.37 -39.06 10.32
C ILE A 398 21.30 -39.71 9.31
N LYS A 399 22.49 -40.10 9.73
CA LYS A 399 23.51 -40.73 8.88
C LYS A 399 23.97 -42.04 9.48
#